data_bdaca96d8ca7f60dd20168a0be2de7d1
#
_entry.id   bdaca96d8ca7f60dd20168a0be2de7d1
#
_cell.length_a   1.000
_cell.length_b   1.000
_cell.length_c   1.000
_cell.angle_alpha   90.00
_cell.angle_beta   90.00
_cell.angle_gamma   90.00
#
_symmetry.space_group_name_H-M   'P 1'
#
loop_
_entity.id
_entity.type
_entity.pdbx_description
1 polymer ?
#
loop_
_entity_poly.entity_id
_entity_poly.type
_entity_poly.pdbx_seq_one_letter_code
_entity_poly.pdbx_strand_id
1 'polypeptide(L)'
;SDSSLFYLSTKDGTQNIFKINLKSKSTEKLTSYNNQEIISGLNYDVTKNRLIYDMTTHHFKDIHYLSLNDSTTGELMANELWDERQADFTSNGMVYSDDRSGIFNLYYIDDNRQGYLTNVSGGAFMANIHDTGKIAYSLFEDGGYKIAILDSITVSDDANVGYTPLYFQRNSRLSNEPIVEADKSNSTKYMDHFPPMFTMPRMTIDYGTFKPGVYFYSSEILEKVSLIGGASMNRSRDLDIFFLFEYKHLYPTFFFDMFYLTRNTEERTAYSVYKLDTNLKFRLIEFRGGLRIPFYGSNIELFGSWSRFRASIKDEVVGEPQ
;
A
#
# COMPACT_ATOMS: atom_id res chain seq x y z
N SER A 1 0.34 -41.33 -6.54
CA SER A 1 0.12 -39.98 -5.99
C SER A 1 1.43 -39.27 -5.93
N ASP A 2 1.69 -38.49 -6.96
CA ASP A 2 2.89 -37.69 -7.02
C ASP A 2 2.77 -36.49 -6.06
N SER A 3 3.68 -36.44 -5.12
CA SER A 3 3.80 -35.35 -4.16
C SER A 3 4.40 -34.13 -4.86
N SER A 4 3.63 -33.51 -5.74
CA SER A 4 4.04 -32.25 -6.44
C SER A 4 3.27 -31.07 -5.90
N LEU A 5 3.97 -29.93 -5.78
CA LEU A 5 3.38 -28.64 -5.47
C LEU A 5 3.58 -27.69 -6.65
N PHE A 6 2.53 -27.01 -7.05
CA PHE A 6 2.57 -25.95 -8.05
C PHE A 6 2.57 -24.59 -7.36
N TYR A 7 3.38 -23.66 -7.84
CA TYR A 7 3.51 -22.34 -7.23
C TYR A 7 3.92 -21.28 -8.24
N LEU A 8 3.63 -20.03 -7.90
CA LEU A 8 4.04 -18.87 -8.66
C LEU A 8 5.37 -18.33 -8.14
N SER A 9 6.26 -17.93 -9.04
CA SER A 9 7.55 -17.33 -8.66
C SER A 9 8.04 -16.32 -9.69
N THR A 10 8.69 -15.28 -9.21
CA THR A 10 9.36 -14.24 -9.99
C THR A 10 10.87 -14.41 -10.06
N LYS A 11 11.40 -15.58 -9.71
CA LYS A 11 12.86 -15.81 -9.60
C LYS A 11 13.64 -15.51 -10.88
N ASP A 12 12.97 -15.61 -12.04
CA ASP A 12 13.56 -15.36 -13.36
C ASP A 12 13.23 -13.94 -13.88
N GLY A 13 12.79 -13.03 -13.00
CA GLY A 13 12.44 -11.64 -13.31
C GLY A 13 10.99 -11.43 -13.71
N THR A 14 10.29 -12.45 -14.25
CA THR A 14 8.87 -12.43 -14.62
C THR A 14 8.14 -13.51 -13.85
N GLN A 15 6.88 -13.28 -13.53
CA GLN A 15 6.05 -14.26 -12.82
C GLN A 15 5.73 -15.45 -13.72
N ASN A 16 6.07 -16.65 -13.23
CA ASN A 16 5.83 -17.91 -13.94
C ASN A 16 5.35 -19.00 -13.00
N ILE A 17 4.75 -20.04 -13.58
CA ILE A 17 4.29 -21.23 -12.86
C ILE A 17 5.43 -22.24 -12.79
N PHE A 18 5.68 -22.74 -11.59
CA PHE A 18 6.68 -23.77 -11.30
C PHE A 18 6.04 -24.96 -10.63
N LYS A 19 6.63 -26.12 -10.83
CA LYS A 19 6.31 -27.38 -10.15
C LYS A 19 7.52 -27.81 -9.33
N ILE A 20 7.32 -28.19 -8.09
CA ILE A 20 8.33 -28.85 -7.27
C ILE A 20 7.86 -30.26 -6.90
N ASN A 21 8.71 -31.24 -7.10
CA ASN A 21 8.50 -32.57 -6.57
C ASN A 21 8.94 -32.60 -5.10
N LEU A 22 8.01 -32.89 -4.18
CA LEU A 22 8.28 -32.81 -2.74
C LEU A 22 9.22 -33.91 -2.22
N LYS A 23 9.39 -35.01 -2.97
CA LYS A 23 10.31 -36.12 -2.62
C LYS A 23 11.73 -35.82 -3.10
N SER A 24 11.88 -35.55 -4.40
CA SER A 24 13.20 -35.28 -5.02
C SER A 24 13.71 -33.88 -4.83
N LYS A 25 12.85 -32.94 -4.43
CA LYS A 25 13.13 -31.48 -4.36
C LYS A 25 13.50 -30.86 -5.71
N SER A 26 13.32 -31.57 -6.81
CA SER A 26 13.53 -31.03 -8.14
C SER A 26 12.45 -30.01 -8.50
N THR A 27 12.85 -28.92 -9.12
CA THR A 27 11.97 -27.82 -9.55
C THR A 27 11.99 -27.75 -11.07
N GLU A 28 10.82 -27.63 -11.65
CA GLU A 28 10.58 -27.47 -13.08
C GLU A 28 9.81 -26.17 -13.34
N LYS A 29 10.20 -25.41 -14.38
CA LYS A 29 9.47 -24.24 -14.84
C LYS A 29 8.44 -24.70 -15.88
N LEU A 30 7.16 -24.41 -15.67
CA LEU A 30 6.07 -24.89 -16.55
C LEU A 30 5.64 -23.84 -17.59
N THR A 31 5.83 -22.54 -17.31
CA THR A 31 5.49 -21.44 -18.24
C THR A 31 6.71 -20.57 -18.52
N SER A 32 6.72 -19.86 -19.63
CA SER A 32 7.82 -19.01 -20.03
C SER A 32 7.34 -17.60 -20.44
N TYR A 33 6.51 -17.01 -19.57
CA TYR A 33 6.10 -15.62 -19.74
C TYR A 33 7.30 -14.70 -19.54
N ASN A 34 7.44 -13.70 -20.39
CA ASN A 34 8.59 -12.80 -20.41
C ASN A 34 8.19 -11.33 -20.66
N ASN A 35 6.90 -11.06 -20.79
CA ASN A 35 6.34 -9.72 -20.94
C ASN A 35 5.79 -9.22 -19.59
N GLN A 36 4.76 -8.41 -19.61
CA GLN A 36 4.18 -7.80 -18.44
C GLN A 36 3.01 -8.61 -17.85
N GLU A 37 2.97 -9.91 -18.14
CA GLU A 37 1.92 -10.79 -17.62
C GLU A 37 2.03 -10.91 -16.10
N ILE A 38 0.91 -10.68 -15.41
CA ILE A 38 0.77 -10.86 -13.97
C ILE A 38 -0.17 -12.03 -13.72
N ILE A 39 0.34 -13.08 -13.10
CA ILE A 39 -0.42 -14.31 -12.82
C ILE A 39 -0.85 -14.32 -11.35
N SER A 40 -2.08 -14.75 -11.09
CA SER A 40 -2.61 -14.97 -9.74
C SER A 40 -3.64 -16.08 -9.72
N GLY A 41 -4.20 -16.40 -8.57
CA GLY A 41 -5.35 -17.29 -8.45
C GLY A 41 -5.11 -18.72 -8.93
N LEU A 42 -3.90 -19.28 -8.74
CA LEU A 42 -3.55 -20.63 -9.21
C LEU A 42 -4.44 -21.70 -8.56
N ASN A 43 -5.17 -22.46 -9.37
CA ASN A 43 -6.04 -23.55 -8.96
C ASN A 43 -5.79 -24.80 -9.83
N TYR A 44 -6.29 -25.97 -9.42
CA TYR A 44 -6.12 -27.22 -10.13
C TYR A 44 -7.47 -27.84 -10.51
N ASP A 45 -7.74 -27.90 -11.81
CA ASP A 45 -8.86 -28.64 -12.38
C ASP A 45 -8.50 -30.10 -12.52
N VAL A 46 -8.97 -30.92 -11.57
CA VAL A 46 -8.73 -32.38 -11.52
C VAL A 46 -9.37 -33.10 -12.71
N THR A 47 -10.51 -32.63 -13.21
CA THR A 47 -11.28 -33.29 -14.26
C THR A 47 -10.56 -33.30 -15.60
N LYS A 48 -9.86 -32.23 -15.91
CA LYS A 48 -9.12 -32.02 -17.17
C LYS A 48 -7.61 -32.10 -17.00
N ASN A 49 -7.11 -32.37 -15.78
CA ASN A 49 -5.69 -32.38 -15.43
C ASN A 49 -4.93 -31.15 -15.90
N ARG A 50 -5.40 -29.98 -15.48
CA ARG A 50 -4.83 -28.70 -15.87
C ARG A 50 -4.77 -27.72 -14.69
N LEU A 51 -3.83 -26.81 -14.73
CA LEU A 51 -3.79 -25.66 -13.85
C LEU A 51 -4.63 -24.53 -14.45
N ILE A 52 -5.38 -23.87 -13.59
CA ILE A 52 -6.16 -22.67 -13.93
C ILE A 52 -5.55 -21.51 -13.15
N TYR A 53 -5.45 -20.38 -13.81
CA TYR A 53 -4.90 -19.19 -13.19
C TYR A 53 -5.48 -17.92 -13.83
N ASP A 54 -5.51 -16.87 -13.04
CA ASP A 54 -5.85 -15.56 -13.54
C ASP A 54 -4.61 -14.93 -14.14
N MET A 55 -4.71 -14.33 -15.31
CA MET A 55 -3.63 -13.59 -15.95
C MET A 55 -4.11 -12.20 -16.35
N THR A 56 -3.37 -11.19 -15.93
CA THR A 56 -3.60 -9.81 -16.39
C THR A 56 -2.68 -9.55 -17.56
N THR A 57 -3.30 -9.27 -18.71
CA THR A 57 -2.62 -8.83 -19.91
C THR A 57 -3.13 -7.44 -20.21
N HIS A 58 -2.25 -6.43 -20.26
CA HIS A 58 -2.63 -5.03 -20.45
C HIS A 58 -3.48 -4.46 -19.27
N HIS A 59 -4.82 -4.48 -19.36
CA HIS A 59 -5.70 -3.79 -18.43
C HIS A 59 -6.66 -4.71 -17.67
N PHE A 60 -7.01 -5.85 -18.27
CA PHE A 60 -8.04 -6.74 -17.72
C PHE A 60 -7.42 -8.08 -17.28
N LYS A 61 -8.13 -8.72 -16.39
CA LYS A 61 -7.74 -10.02 -15.83
C LYS A 61 -8.67 -11.09 -16.40
N ASP A 62 -8.05 -12.07 -17.02
CA ASP A 62 -8.72 -13.16 -17.72
C ASP A 62 -8.34 -14.51 -17.08
N ILE A 63 -9.16 -15.54 -17.31
CA ILE A 63 -8.95 -16.89 -16.80
C ILE A 63 -8.25 -17.73 -17.88
N HIS A 64 -7.05 -18.18 -17.56
CA HIS A 64 -6.21 -19.02 -18.40
C HIS A 64 -6.04 -20.44 -17.86
N TYR A 65 -5.54 -21.34 -18.70
CA TYR A 65 -5.17 -22.67 -18.27
C TYR A 65 -3.80 -23.11 -18.78
N LEU A 66 -3.18 -24.05 -18.06
CA LEU A 66 -2.02 -24.81 -18.48
C LEU A 66 -2.38 -26.30 -18.37
N SER A 67 -2.45 -26.99 -19.50
CA SER A 67 -2.64 -28.45 -19.56
C SER A 67 -1.38 -29.16 -19.05
N LEU A 68 -1.54 -30.06 -18.09
CA LEU A 68 -0.43 -30.86 -17.57
C LEU A 68 -0.17 -32.12 -18.41
N ASN A 69 -1.00 -32.41 -19.41
CA ASN A 69 -0.85 -33.54 -20.30
C ASN A 69 0.12 -33.28 -21.44
N ASP A 70 0.09 -32.05 -21.97
CA ASP A 70 0.84 -31.69 -23.18
C ASP A 70 1.56 -30.31 -23.03
N SER A 71 1.50 -29.71 -21.85
CA SER A 71 2.09 -28.41 -21.55
C SER A 71 1.56 -27.26 -22.41
N THR A 72 0.37 -27.37 -22.98
CA THR A 72 -0.27 -26.30 -23.73
C THR A 72 -0.92 -25.29 -22.80
N THR A 73 -0.83 -24.00 -23.16
CA THR A 73 -1.53 -22.92 -22.47
C THR A 73 -2.64 -22.36 -23.36
N GLY A 74 -3.68 -21.82 -22.77
CA GLY A 74 -4.77 -21.19 -23.50
C GLY A 74 -5.69 -20.38 -22.58
N GLU A 75 -6.61 -19.68 -23.19
CA GLU A 75 -7.63 -18.87 -22.53
C GLU A 75 -8.89 -19.70 -22.29
N LEU A 76 -9.48 -19.61 -21.12
CA LEU A 76 -10.79 -20.17 -20.79
C LEU A 76 -11.90 -19.14 -20.92
N MET A 77 -11.65 -17.96 -20.35
CA MET A 77 -12.49 -16.81 -20.40
C MET A 77 -11.59 -15.61 -20.65
N ALA A 78 -11.91 -14.80 -21.64
CA ALA A 78 -11.18 -13.59 -21.96
C ALA A 78 -12.09 -12.56 -22.62
N ASN A 79 -11.94 -11.31 -22.22
CA ASN A 79 -12.59 -10.19 -22.84
C ASN A 79 -11.78 -8.89 -22.65
N GLU A 80 -12.19 -7.82 -23.33
CA GLU A 80 -11.50 -6.53 -23.29
C GLU A 80 -12.27 -5.46 -22.48
N LEU A 81 -13.24 -5.85 -21.65
CA LEU A 81 -14.16 -4.90 -21.03
C LEU A 81 -14.26 -5.00 -19.50
N TRP A 82 -14.02 -6.18 -18.91
CA TRP A 82 -14.14 -6.44 -17.47
C TRP A 82 -13.19 -7.56 -17.03
N ASP A 83 -13.04 -7.70 -15.72
CA ASP A 83 -12.22 -8.74 -15.09
C ASP A 83 -12.99 -10.04 -14.86
N GLU A 84 -12.38 -11.17 -15.20
CA GLU A 84 -12.80 -12.51 -14.79
C GLU A 84 -11.68 -13.16 -13.96
N ARG A 85 -12.02 -13.72 -12.81
CA ARG A 85 -10.99 -14.23 -11.90
C ARG A 85 -11.45 -15.34 -10.97
N GLN A 86 -10.47 -16.06 -10.44
CA GLN A 86 -10.65 -17.00 -9.33
C GLN A 86 -11.64 -18.12 -9.66
N ALA A 87 -11.44 -18.76 -10.81
CA ALA A 87 -12.31 -19.85 -11.24
C ALA A 87 -12.11 -21.12 -10.42
N ASP A 88 -13.23 -21.79 -10.11
CA ASP A 88 -13.27 -23.14 -9.56
C ASP A 88 -14.26 -23.99 -10.35
N PHE A 89 -14.09 -25.31 -10.29
CA PHE A 89 -14.70 -26.25 -11.24
C PHE A 89 -15.42 -27.38 -10.53
N THR A 90 -16.54 -27.80 -11.16
CA THR A 90 -17.15 -29.11 -10.95
C THR A 90 -16.98 -29.98 -12.18
N SER A 91 -17.46 -31.21 -12.12
CA SER A 91 -17.53 -32.11 -13.30
C SER A 91 -18.31 -31.48 -14.46
N ASN A 92 -19.25 -30.59 -14.20
CA ASN A 92 -20.23 -30.12 -15.18
C ASN A 92 -20.13 -28.61 -15.47
N GLY A 93 -19.45 -27.82 -14.66
CA GLY A 93 -19.43 -26.38 -14.82
C GLY A 93 -18.31 -25.67 -14.07
N MET A 94 -18.28 -24.36 -14.23
CA MET A 94 -17.30 -23.45 -13.65
C MET A 94 -18.00 -22.31 -12.93
N VAL A 95 -17.46 -21.90 -11.79
CA VAL A 95 -17.84 -20.68 -11.09
C VAL A 95 -16.64 -19.75 -11.04
N TYR A 96 -16.85 -18.47 -11.26
CA TYR A 96 -15.81 -17.45 -11.19
C TYR A 96 -16.39 -16.11 -10.73
N SER A 97 -15.53 -15.16 -10.37
CA SER A 97 -15.94 -13.79 -10.04
C SER A 97 -15.74 -12.91 -11.24
N ASP A 98 -16.74 -12.09 -11.60
CA ASP A 98 -16.62 -11.05 -12.61
C ASP A 98 -17.28 -9.74 -12.18
N ASP A 99 -16.86 -8.64 -12.77
CA ASP A 99 -17.33 -7.30 -12.45
C ASP A 99 -18.08 -6.61 -13.59
N ARG A 100 -18.52 -7.34 -14.64
CA ARG A 100 -19.23 -6.78 -15.79
C ARG A 100 -20.46 -5.95 -15.41
N SER A 101 -21.09 -6.25 -14.28
CA SER A 101 -22.22 -5.52 -13.73
C SER A 101 -21.83 -4.30 -12.88
N GLY A 102 -20.52 -3.99 -12.79
CA GLY A 102 -19.96 -2.91 -11.99
C GLY A 102 -19.62 -3.27 -10.57
N ILE A 103 -19.90 -4.50 -10.13
CA ILE A 103 -19.52 -5.08 -8.83
C ILE A 103 -19.12 -6.53 -9.07
N PHE A 104 -18.06 -7.00 -8.41
CA PHE A 104 -17.71 -8.42 -8.44
C PHE A 104 -18.82 -9.27 -7.88
N ASN A 105 -19.37 -10.14 -8.70
CA ASN A 105 -20.34 -11.15 -8.34
C ASN A 105 -19.87 -12.53 -8.83
N LEU A 106 -20.37 -13.59 -8.21
CA LEU A 106 -20.12 -14.95 -8.69
C LEU A 106 -20.97 -15.22 -9.92
N TYR A 107 -20.32 -15.68 -10.97
CA TYR A 107 -20.95 -16.10 -12.20
C TYR A 107 -20.72 -17.60 -12.41
N TYR A 108 -21.74 -18.30 -12.86
CA TYR A 108 -21.69 -19.75 -13.14
C TYR A 108 -21.97 -20.00 -14.62
N ILE A 109 -21.25 -20.98 -15.16
CA ILE A 109 -21.46 -21.45 -16.52
C ILE A 109 -21.31 -22.97 -16.59
N ASP A 110 -22.30 -23.64 -17.21
CA ASP A 110 -22.25 -25.02 -17.64
C ASP A 110 -22.81 -25.14 -19.07
N ASP A 111 -22.92 -26.36 -19.60
CA ASP A 111 -23.38 -26.60 -20.97
C ASP A 111 -24.84 -26.16 -21.23
N ASN A 112 -25.65 -26.02 -20.18
CA ASN A 112 -27.09 -25.78 -20.29
C ASN A 112 -27.54 -24.42 -19.74
N ARG A 113 -26.73 -23.79 -18.86
CA ARG A 113 -27.12 -22.56 -18.16
C ARG A 113 -25.91 -21.74 -17.81
N GLN A 114 -26.13 -20.44 -17.78
CA GLN A 114 -25.16 -19.46 -17.31
C GLN A 114 -25.89 -18.30 -16.63
N GLY A 115 -25.24 -17.63 -15.69
CA GLY A 115 -25.76 -16.48 -15.00
C GLY A 115 -25.15 -16.27 -13.64
N TYR A 116 -25.52 -15.15 -13.02
CA TYR A 116 -25.05 -14.79 -11.70
C TYR A 116 -25.63 -15.69 -10.61
N LEU A 117 -24.77 -16.05 -9.64
CA LEU A 117 -25.17 -16.74 -8.41
C LEU A 117 -25.36 -15.79 -7.24
N THR A 118 -24.78 -14.59 -7.32
CA THR A 118 -24.85 -13.58 -6.26
C THR A 118 -25.25 -12.22 -6.81
N ASN A 119 -25.85 -11.41 -5.96
CA ASN A 119 -26.10 -10.00 -6.22
C ASN A 119 -25.79 -9.23 -4.93
N VAL A 120 -24.53 -8.92 -4.72
CA VAL A 120 -24.01 -8.29 -3.50
C VAL A 120 -23.55 -6.86 -3.77
N SER A 121 -23.55 -6.02 -2.75
CA SER A 121 -23.16 -4.62 -2.89
C SER A 121 -21.68 -4.35 -2.70
N GLY A 122 -20.94 -5.26 -2.08
CA GLY A 122 -19.53 -5.06 -1.77
C GLY A 122 -18.56 -5.91 -2.58
N GLY A 123 -18.98 -7.07 -3.02
CA GLY A 123 -18.21 -7.99 -3.85
C GLY A 123 -18.19 -9.43 -3.34
N ALA A 124 -18.21 -10.39 -4.27
CA ALA A 124 -18.11 -11.83 -4.02
C ALA A 124 -16.89 -12.40 -4.75
N PHE A 125 -16.03 -13.14 -4.03
CA PHE A 125 -14.72 -13.56 -4.48
C PHE A 125 -14.38 -14.97 -4.03
N MET A 126 -13.38 -15.60 -4.68
CA MET A 126 -12.74 -16.85 -4.24
C MET A 126 -13.76 -17.96 -3.99
N ALA A 127 -14.68 -18.16 -4.92
CA ALA A 127 -15.64 -19.25 -4.83
C ALA A 127 -14.92 -20.60 -4.83
N ASN A 128 -15.35 -21.49 -3.94
CA ASN A 128 -14.97 -22.90 -3.94
C ASN A 128 -16.24 -23.76 -4.01
N ILE A 129 -16.37 -24.54 -5.06
CA ILE A 129 -17.56 -25.31 -5.36
C ILE A 129 -17.36 -26.77 -4.97
N HIS A 130 -18.28 -27.30 -4.19
CA HIS A 130 -18.31 -28.71 -3.81
C HIS A 130 -19.18 -29.53 -4.77
N ASP A 131 -18.89 -30.83 -4.92
CA ASP A 131 -19.62 -31.74 -5.82
C ASP A 131 -21.12 -31.83 -5.55
N THR A 132 -21.56 -31.48 -4.35
CA THR A 132 -23.00 -31.39 -4.00
C THR A 132 -23.68 -30.14 -4.54
N GLY A 133 -22.94 -29.22 -5.17
CA GLY A 133 -23.44 -27.93 -5.64
C GLY A 133 -23.45 -26.82 -4.59
N LYS A 134 -22.90 -27.06 -3.39
CA LYS A 134 -22.68 -26.00 -2.40
C LYS A 134 -21.45 -25.19 -2.78
N ILE A 135 -21.51 -23.89 -2.58
CA ILE A 135 -20.43 -22.95 -2.89
C ILE A 135 -20.11 -22.14 -1.65
N ALA A 136 -18.86 -22.24 -1.19
CA ALA A 136 -18.32 -21.32 -0.18
C ALA A 136 -17.57 -20.20 -0.90
N TYR A 137 -17.73 -18.95 -0.44
CA TYR A 137 -17.07 -17.82 -1.07
C TYR A 137 -16.76 -16.71 -0.07
N SER A 138 -15.88 -15.80 -0.47
CA SER A 138 -15.53 -14.61 0.29
C SER A 138 -16.47 -13.47 -0.09
N LEU A 139 -17.29 -13.01 0.85
CA LEU A 139 -18.18 -11.86 0.71
C LEU A 139 -17.53 -10.65 1.37
N PHE A 140 -17.35 -9.56 0.62
CA PHE A 140 -16.96 -8.27 1.18
C PHE A 140 -18.21 -7.46 1.54
N GLU A 141 -18.40 -7.18 2.82
CA GLU A 141 -19.55 -6.45 3.34
C GLU A 141 -19.17 -5.74 4.64
N ASP A 142 -19.73 -4.54 4.90
CA ASP A 142 -19.49 -3.73 6.10
C ASP A 142 -17.99 -3.45 6.35
N GLY A 143 -17.21 -3.25 5.29
CA GLY A 143 -15.78 -2.97 5.37
C GLY A 143 -14.89 -4.16 5.71
N GLY A 144 -15.39 -5.41 5.63
CA GLY A 144 -14.63 -6.61 5.93
C GLY A 144 -15.02 -7.82 5.09
N TYR A 145 -14.13 -8.83 5.07
CA TYR A 145 -14.40 -10.10 4.42
C TYR A 145 -15.08 -11.07 5.38
N LYS A 146 -16.15 -11.72 4.90
CA LYS A 146 -16.90 -12.77 5.59
C LYS A 146 -16.92 -14.03 4.72
N ILE A 147 -17.05 -15.21 5.32
CA ILE A 147 -17.30 -16.44 4.57
C ILE A 147 -18.82 -16.59 4.44
N ALA A 148 -19.29 -16.74 3.21
CA ALA A 148 -20.68 -16.99 2.88
C ALA A 148 -20.83 -18.33 2.14
N ILE A 149 -22.01 -18.94 2.22
CA ILE A 149 -22.30 -20.24 1.62
C ILE A 149 -23.60 -20.13 0.81
N LEU A 150 -23.55 -20.59 -0.44
CA LEU A 150 -24.71 -20.89 -1.26
C LEU A 150 -25.00 -22.40 -1.18
N ASP A 151 -26.21 -22.76 -0.83
CA ASP A 151 -26.60 -24.16 -0.69
C ASP A 151 -26.88 -24.87 -2.03
N SER A 152 -27.08 -24.10 -3.10
CA SER A 152 -27.37 -24.64 -4.43
C SER A 152 -26.98 -23.65 -5.53
N ILE A 153 -26.78 -24.19 -6.74
CA ILE A 153 -26.53 -23.39 -7.95
C ILE A 153 -27.87 -22.91 -8.50
N THR A 154 -28.22 -21.66 -8.20
CA THR A 154 -29.41 -20.98 -8.73
C THR A 154 -28.97 -19.73 -9.48
N VAL A 155 -29.07 -19.74 -10.79
CA VAL A 155 -28.64 -18.61 -11.65
C VAL A 155 -29.73 -17.54 -11.72
N SER A 156 -29.31 -16.29 -11.69
CA SER A 156 -30.14 -15.12 -11.88
C SER A 156 -29.86 -14.50 -13.25
N ASP A 157 -30.85 -13.79 -13.79
CA ASP A 157 -30.67 -13.03 -15.02
C ASP A 157 -29.69 -11.87 -14.83
N ASP A 158 -28.78 -11.70 -15.77
CA ASP A 158 -27.75 -10.67 -15.80
C ASP A 158 -28.35 -9.25 -15.68
N ALA A 159 -29.53 -9.03 -16.22
CA ALA A 159 -30.24 -7.74 -16.17
C ALA A 159 -30.61 -7.28 -14.75
N ASN A 160 -30.65 -8.20 -13.79
CA ASN A 160 -31.09 -7.95 -12.43
C ASN A 160 -29.95 -7.87 -11.41
N VAL A 161 -28.69 -7.93 -11.86
CA VAL A 161 -27.53 -7.98 -10.97
C VAL A 161 -26.64 -6.76 -11.13
N GLY A 162 -26.15 -6.24 -9.99
CA GLY A 162 -25.24 -5.11 -9.93
C GLY A 162 -25.89 -3.76 -10.28
N TYR A 163 -25.10 -2.84 -10.82
CA TYR A 163 -25.57 -1.51 -11.20
C TYR A 163 -26.26 -1.48 -12.57
N THR A 164 -25.68 -2.20 -13.53
CA THR A 164 -26.18 -2.28 -14.91
C THR A 164 -25.43 -3.37 -15.67
N PRO A 165 -26.10 -4.18 -16.51
CA PRO A 165 -25.42 -5.17 -17.35
C PRO A 165 -24.50 -4.53 -18.41
N LEU A 166 -24.59 -3.23 -18.61
CA LEU A 166 -23.81 -2.47 -19.59
C LEU A 166 -22.83 -1.49 -18.94
N TYR A 167 -22.46 -1.72 -17.67
CA TYR A 167 -21.63 -0.79 -16.89
C TYR A 167 -20.35 -0.38 -17.63
N PHE A 168 -19.60 -1.33 -18.15
CA PHE A 168 -18.34 -1.07 -18.86
C PHE A 168 -18.49 -0.62 -20.31
N GLN A 169 -19.62 -0.90 -20.96
CA GLN A 169 -19.85 -0.42 -22.33
C GLN A 169 -19.86 1.11 -22.46
N ARG A 170 -20.14 1.82 -21.37
CA ARG A 170 -20.05 3.29 -21.33
C ARG A 170 -18.61 3.80 -21.32
N ASN A 171 -17.67 2.99 -20.91
CA ASN A 171 -16.26 3.36 -20.77
C ASN A 171 -15.38 2.83 -21.93
N SER A 172 -15.96 2.22 -22.95
CA SER A 172 -15.26 1.67 -24.12
C SER A 172 -14.42 2.69 -24.91
N ARG A 173 -14.51 3.98 -24.59
CA ARG A 173 -13.62 5.00 -25.16
C ARG A 173 -12.17 4.88 -24.71
N LEU A 174 -11.92 4.22 -23.59
CA LEU A 174 -10.57 4.01 -23.07
C LEU A 174 -9.85 2.82 -23.72
N SER A 175 -10.62 1.83 -24.23
CA SER A 175 -10.06 0.64 -24.88
C SER A 175 -9.52 0.87 -26.29
N ASN A 176 -9.84 2.01 -26.91
CA ASN A 176 -9.42 2.35 -28.29
C ASN A 176 -8.19 3.27 -28.36
N GLU A 177 -7.58 3.62 -27.23
CA GLU A 177 -6.29 4.29 -27.30
C GLU A 177 -5.24 3.28 -27.77
N PRO A 178 -4.47 3.60 -28.84
CA PRO A 178 -3.41 2.70 -29.27
C PRO A 178 -2.45 2.52 -28.08
N ILE A 179 -2.20 1.28 -27.71
CA ILE A 179 -1.17 0.94 -26.73
C ILE A 179 0.13 1.44 -27.34
N VAL A 180 0.61 2.57 -26.87
CA VAL A 180 1.97 3.01 -27.17
C VAL A 180 2.87 2.00 -26.47
N GLU A 181 3.47 1.08 -27.26
CA GLU A 181 4.56 0.27 -26.72
C GLU A 181 5.57 1.25 -26.14
N ALA A 182 5.60 1.28 -24.79
CA ALA A 182 6.62 2.06 -24.12
C ALA A 182 7.97 1.51 -24.59
N ASP A 183 8.78 2.37 -25.21
CA ASP A 183 10.16 2.04 -25.52
C ASP A 183 10.76 1.37 -24.30
N LYS A 184 11.25 0.15 -24.45
CA LYS A 184 11.92 -0.59 -23.36
C LYS A 184 13.09 0.26 -22.91
N SER A 185 12.85 1.15 -21.97
CA SER A 185 13.91 1.94 -21.37
C SER A 185 14.87 0.95 -20.70
N ASN A 186 16.12 0.97 -21.15
CA ASN A 186 17.16 0.18 -20.48
C ASN A 186 17.16 0.56 -19.02
N SER A 187 16.86 -0.39 -18.13
CA SER A 187 16.93 -0.15 -16.70
C SER A 187 18.37 0.21 -16.34
N THR A 188 18.58 1.42 -15.84
CA THR A 188 19.86 1.82 -15.29
C THR A 188 19.91 1.48 -13.82
N LYS A 189 21.11 1.11 -13.34
CA LYS A 189 21.30 0.88 -11.91
C LYS A 189 20.90 2.13 -11.15
N TYR A 190 19.99 1.97 -10.20
CA TYR A 190 19.60 3.06 -9.31
C TYR A 190 20.82 3.60 -8.57
N MET A 191 21.03 4.90 -8.62
CA MET A 191 22.07 5.60 -7.87
C MET A 191 21.39 6.45 -6.79
N ASP A 192 21.85 6.29 -5.55
CA ASP A 192 21.36 7.08 -4.42
C ASP A 192 21.74 8.56 -4.65
N HIS A 193 20.77 9.37 -4.95
CA HIS A 193 20.95 10.81 -5.14
C HIS A 193 20.19 11.55 -4.04
N PHE A 194 20.82 12.55 -3.44
CA PHE A 194 20.07 13.50 -2.64
C PHE A 194 19.07 14.24 -3.55
N PRO A 195 17.77 14.07 -3.36
CA PRO A 195 16.78 14.75 -4.17
C PRO A 195 16.82 16.27 -3.89
N PRO A 196 16.26 17.08 -4.78
CA PRO A 196 16.16 18.51 -4.54
C PRO A 196 15.41 18.79 -3.24
N MET A 197 15.89 19.77 -2.49
CA MET A 197 15.28 20.17 -1.24
C MET A 197 13.95 20.87 -1.51
N PHE A 198 12.88 20.33 -0.96
CA PHE A 198 11.57 20.96 -0.97
C PHE A 198 11.45 21.90 0.23
N THR A 199 10.97 23.11 0.01
CA THR A 199 10.77 24.11 1.07
C THR A 199 9.32 24.56 1.11
N MET A 200 8.78 24.77 2.31
CA MET A 200 7.44 25.28 2.52
C MET A 200 7.39 26.27 3.71
N PRO A 201 6.49 27.25 3.68
CA PRO A 201 6.32 28.17 4.79
C PRO A 201 5.82 27.43 6.03
N ARG A 202 6.34 27.82 7.17
CA ARG A 202 5.88 27.43 8.50
C ARG A 202 5.19 28.60 9.17
N MET A 203 4.00 28.39 9.70
CA MET A 203 3.26 29.38 10.47
C MET A 203 2.81 28.75 11.77
N THR A 204 3.26 29.27 12.89
CA THR A 204 2.86 28.81 14.22
C THR A 204 2.47 29.99 15.09
N ILE A 205 1.59 29.76 16.06
CA ILE A 205 1.29 30.68 17.14
C ILE A 205 1.83 30.05 18.41
N ASP A 206 2.75 30.73 19.06
CA ASP A 206 3.41 30.26 20.27
C ASP A 206 3.30 31.36 21.34
N TYR A 207 2.72 31.01 22.49
CA TYR A 207 2.41 31.94 23.58
C TYR A 207 1.70 33.22 23.10
N GLY A 208 0.70 33.08 22.22
CA GLY A 208 -0.04 34.23 21.65
C GLY A 208 0.72 35.06 20.63
N THR A 209 1.94 34.70 20.26
CA THR A 209 2.78 35.42 19.31
C THR A 209 2.91 34.65 18.02
N PHE A 210 2.68 35.31 16.88
CA PHE A 210 2.89 34.75 15.55
C PHE A 210 4.37 34.51 15.27
N LYS A 211 4.69 33.30 14.81
CA LYS A 211 6.05 32.81 14.59
C LYS A 211 6.18 32.27 13.18
N PRO A 212 6.49 33.10 12.19
CA PRO A 212 6.76 32.66 10.83
C PRO A 212 8.08 31.93 10.74
N GLY A 213 8.17 31.03 9.74
CA GLY A 213 9.36 30.25 9.51
C GLY A 213 9.32 29.49 8.21
N VAL A 214 10.21 28.53 8.08
CA VAL A 214 10.34 27.66 6.92
C VAL A 214 10.58 26.22 7.38
N TYR A 215 9.95 25.26 6.69
CA TYR A 215 10.33 23.85 6.68
C TYR A 215 11.15 23.56 5.44
N PHE A 216 12.07 22.65 5.55
CA PHE A 216 12.72 22.00 4.43
C PHE A 216 12.68 20.49 4.59
N TYR A 217 12.51 19.83 3.46
CA TYR A 217 12.41 18.39 3.38
C TYR A 217 13.16 17.90 2.15
N SER A 218 13.91 16.83 2.30
CA SER A 218 14.54 16.10 1.21
C SER A 218 14.52 14.62 1.55
N SER A 219 14.01 13.79 0.65
CA SER A 219 14.02 12.34 0.78
C SER A 219 14.30 11.72 -0.56
N GLU A 220 15.12 10.71 -0.54
CA GLU A 220 15.39 9.89 -1.71
C GLU A 220 14.17 8.97 -1.98
N ILE A 221 13.96 8.57 -3.25
CA ILE A 221 12.75 7.82 -3.71
C ILE A 221 12.54 6.52 -2.93
N LEU A 222 13.62 5.83 -2.54
CA LEU A 222 13.55 4.60 -1.74
C LEU A 222 13.61 4.88 -0.23
N GLU A 223 13.55 6.16 0.17
CA GLU A 223 13.62 6.61 1.57
C GLU A 223 14.86 6.12 2.33
N LYS A 224 15.93 5.78 1.62
CA LYS A 224 17.19 5.36 2.25
C LYS A 224 17.90 6.51 2.96
N VAL A 225 17.71 7.70 2.46
CA VAL A 225 18.21 8.95 3.05
C VAL A 225 17.05 9.92 3.16
N SER A 226 16.77 10.39 4.36
CA SER A 226 15.76 11.41 4.60
C SER A 226 16.28 12.52 5.50
N LEU A 227 15.87 13.72 5.18
CA LEU A 227 16.24 14.94 5.86
C LEU A 227 15.01 15.82 6.02
N ILE A 228 14.69 16.19 7.25
CA ILE A 228 13.66 17.18 7.53
C ILE A 228 14.19 18.21 8.54
N GLY A 229 13.88 19.45 8.33
CA GLY A 229 14.25 20.49 9.26
C GLY A 229 13.38 21.72 9.13
N GLY A 230 13.65 22.67 9.98
CA GLY A 230 12.94 23.94 9.94
C GLY A 230 13.51 24.97 10.89
N ALA A 231 13.19 26.21 10.59
CA ALA A 231 13.51 27.34 11.43
C ALA A 231 12.32 28.29 11.49
N SER A 232 12.04 28.85 12.65
CA SER A 232 11.03 29.89 12.82
C SER A 232 11.41 30.87 13.91
N MET A 233 11.02 32.13 13.75
CA MET A 233 11.34 33.20 14.69
C MET A 233 10.15 34.14 14.82
N ASN A 234 9.88 34.62 16.04
CA ASN A 234 8.87 35.61 16.32
C ASN A 234 9.48 37.00 16.56
N ARG A 235 8.61 37.98 16.82
CA ARG A 235 9.03 39.36 17.12
C ARG A 235 9.82 39.45 18.42
N SER A 236 9.58 38.58 19.39
CA SER A 236 10.31 38.52 20.68
C SER A 236 11.67 37.84 20.55
N ARG A 237 12.10 37.50 19.32
CA ARG A 237 13.34 36.78 19.02
C ARG A 237 13.37 35.36 19.61
N ASP A 238 12.19 34.74 19.78
CA ASP A 238 12.15 33.33 20.05
C ASP A 238 12.48 32.59 18.76
N LEU A 239 13.46 31.73 18.83
CA LEU A 239 13.99 30.99 17.70
C LEU A 239 13.82 29.51 17.94
N ASP A 240 13.21 28.82 16.96
CA ASP A 240 13.18 27.36 16.90
C ASP A 240 13.93 26.93 15.66
N ILE A 241 14.89 26.06 15.84
CA ILE A 241 15.56 25.33 14.76
C ILE A 241 15.53 23.86 15.11
N PHE A 242 15.17 23.04 14.15
CA PHE A 242 15.28 21.60 14.28
C PHE A 242 15.81 20.98 12.99
N PHE A 243 16.44 19.84 13.13
CA PHE A 243 17.03 19.09 12.04
C PHE A 243 16.97 17.62 12.41
N LEU A 244 16.35 16.81 11.54
CA LEU A 244 16.20 15.37 11.69
C LEU A 244 16.78 14.72 10.44
N PHE A 245 17.64 13.75 10.63
CA PHE A 245 18.32 13.03 9.57
C PHE A 245 18.23 11.52 9.81
N GLU A 246 17.84 10.75 8.79
CA GLU A 246 17.88 9.30 8.81
C GLU A 246 18.64 8.74 7.61
N TYR A 247 19.47 7.73 7.87
CA TYR A 247 20.24 7.00 6.87
C TYR A 247 19.97 5.51 7.01
N LYS A 248 19.16 4.97 6.08
CA LYS A 248 18.69 3.58 6.08
C LYS A 248 19.44 2.68 5.09
N HIS A 249 20.44 3.19 4.41
CA HIS A 249 21.25 2.38 3.48
C HIS A 249 22.07 1.30 4.19
N LEU A 250 22.42 1.56 5.44
CA LEU A 250 23.07 0.61 6.34
C LEU A 250 22.03 -0.07 7.24
N TYR A 251 22.29 -1.31 7.59
CA TYR A 251 21.57 -2.00 8.66
C TYR A 251 22.51 -2.10 9.87
N PRO A 252 22.17 -1.48 10.97
CA PRO A 252 20.95 -0.76 11.39
C PRO A 252 20.80 0.65 10.77
N THR A 253 19.59 1.23 10.85
CA THR A 253 19.34 2.61 10.48
C THR A 253 20.08 3.57 11.39
N PHE A 254 20.85 4.48 10.81
CA PHE A 254 21.48 5.58 11.56
C PHE A 254 20.52 6.78 11.59
N PHE A 255 20.40 7.45 12.74
CA PHE A 255 19.64 8.70 12.85
C PHE A 255 20.42 9.77 13.64
N PHE A 256 20.11 11.02 13.32
CA PHE A 256 20.65 12.19 14.01
C PHE A 256 19.59 13.29 14.09
N ASP A 257 19.33 13.78 15.30
CA ASP A 257 18.37 14.83 15.60
C ASP A 257 19.08 16.00 16.27
N MET A 258 18.72 17.21 15.89
CA MET A 258 19.18 18.45 16.51
C MET A 258 18.01 19.37 16.79
N PHE A 259 17.96 19.91 17.99
CA PHE A 259 16.98 20.92 18.40
C PHE A 259 17.69 22.11 19.04
N TYR A 260 17.30 23.31 18.60
CA TYR A 260 17.69 24.55 19.23
C TYR A 260 16.45 25.41 19.45
N LEU A 261 16.18 25.74 20.70
CA LEU A 261 15.00 26.48 21.12
C LEU A 261 15.42 27.66 21.98
N THR A 262 14.88 28.85 21.67
CA THR A 262 14.98 30.00 22.57
C THR A 262 13.57 30.52 22.87
N ARG A 263 13.36 30.95 24.12
CA ARG A 263 12.13 31.63 24.55
C ARG A 263 12.51 32.89 25.32
N ASN A 264 11.85 33.98 24.98
CA ASN A 264 11.96 35.24 25.67
C ASN A 264 10.52 35.67 26.00
N THR A 265 10.07 35.35 27.20
CA THR A 265 8.72 35.68 27.63
C THR A 265 8.81 36.84 28.62
N GLU A 266 8.03 37.87 28.34
CA GLU A 266 7.86 39.02 29.24
C GLU A 266 6.43 38.97 29.78
N GLU A 267 6.27 38.85 31.08
CA GLU A 267 4.98 38.91 31.73
C GLU A 267 4.92 40.08 32.65
N ARG A 268 3.87 40.89 32.51
CA ARG A 268 3.59 42.05 33.36
C ARG A 268 2.40 41.76 34.24
N THR A 269 2.67 41.62 35.52
CA THR A 269 1.61 41.39 36.51
C THR A 269 1.44 42.66 37.36
N ALA A 270 0.26 43.29 37.31
CA ALA A 270 -0.07 44.45 38.12
C ALA A 270 -0.69 44.00 39.42
N TYR A 271 -0.06 44.34 40.53
CA TYR A 271 -0.62 44.24 41.90
C TYR A 271 -1.13 45.57 42.33
N SER A 272 -1.97 45.59 43.34
CA SER A 272 -2.59 46.85 43.85
C SER A 272 -1.56 47.94 44.33
N VAL A 273 -0.35 47.52 44.65
CA VAL A 273 0.68 48.39 45.21
C VAL A 273 1.92 48.51 44.30
N TYR A 274 2.15 47.53 43.42
CA TYR A 274 3.33 47.56 42.51
C TYR A 274 3.05 46.79 41.24
N LYS A 275 3.85 46.98 40.22
CA LYS A 275 3.87 46.23 38.95
C LYS A 275 5.13 45.37 38.93
N LEU A 276 4.99 44.10 38.60
CA LEU A 276 6.09 43.15 38.46
C LEU A 276 6.26 42.82 36.97
N ASP A 277 7.42 43.13 36.44
CA ASP A 277 7.85 42.73 35.10
C ASP A 277 8.76 41.51 35.25
N THR A 278 8.29 40.36 34.82
CA THR A 278 9.07 39.10 34.83
C THR A 278 9.58 38.81 33.42
N ASN A 279 10.88 38.74 33.27
CA ASN A 279 11.56 38.39 32.03
C ASN A 279 12.16 37.00 32.15
N LEU A 280 11.59 36.03 31.45
CA LEU A 280 12.10 34.66 31.37
C LEU A 280 12.85 34.49 30.06
N LYS A 281 14.16 34.23 30.15
CA LYS A 281 14.98 33.85 29.00
C LYS A 281 15.40 32.36 29.14
N PHE A 282 14.97 31.59 28.16
CA PHE A 282 15.25 30.16 28.12
C PHE A 282 16.00 29.81 26.84
N ARG A 283 16.99 28.95 26.93
CA ARG A 283 17.71 28.37 25.78
C ARG A 283 17.93 26.89 25.99
N LEU A 284 17.57 26.11 24.97
CA LEU A 284 17.85 24.69 24.92
C LEU A 284 18.59 24.39 23.61
N ILE A 285 19.67 23.63 23.72
CA ILE A 285 20.27 22.96 22.56
C ILE A 285 20.36 21.49 22.90
N GLU A 286 19.93 20.65 21.99
CA GLU A 286 19.92 19.20 22.13
C GLU A 286 20.40 18.55 20.84
N PHE A 287 21.28 17.58 21.00
CA PHE A 287 21.72 16.68 19.95
C PHE A 287 21.40 15.25 20.39
N ARG A 288 20.84 14.47 19.49
CA ARG A 288 20.57 13.04 19.69
C ARG A 288 21.02 12.30 18.46
N GLY A 289 21.77 11.21 18.63
CA GLY A 289 22.22 10.39 17.53
C GLY A 289 22.29 8.94 17.94
N GLY A 290 21.98 8.03 17.02
CA GLY A 290 21.93 6.63 17.36
C GLY A 290 21.63 5.71 16.20
N LEU A 291 21.33 4.48 16.57
CA LEU A 291 21.01 3.37 15.68
C LEU A 291 19.62 2.84 16.00
N ARG A 292 18.87 2.52 14.97
CA ARG A 292 17.54 1.90 15.07
C ARG A 292 17.54 0.58 14.34
N ILE A 293 17.18 -0.49 15.04
CA ILE A 293 17.13 -1.87 14.52
C ILE A 293 15.67 -2.33 14.53
N PRO A 294 15.06 -2.66 13.39
CA PRO A 294 13.73 -3.25 13.35
C PRO A 294 13.77 -4.66 13.95
N PHE A 295 12.83 -4.98 14.83
CA PHE A 295 12.74 -6.25 15.52
C PHE A 295 11.28 -6.66 15.72
N TYR A 296 10.81 -7.70 15.01
CA TYR A 296 9.46 -8.30 15.11
C TYR A 296 8.30 -7.27 15.21
N GLY A 297 8.24 -6.32 14.26
CA GLY A 297 7.18 -5.30 14.24
C GLY A 297 7.38 -4.14 15.22
N SER A 298 8.49 -4.13 15.95
CA SER A 298 8.93 -3.06 16.85
C SER A 298 10.31 -2.55 16.43
N ASN A 299 10.80 -1.50 17.09
CA ASN A 299 12.15 -0.99 16.87
C ASN A 299 12.93 -1.01 18.20
N ILE A 300 14.18 -1.44 18.14
CA ILE A 300 15.15 -1.26 19.22
C ILE A 300 16.02 -0.07 18.85
N GLU A 301 16.07 0.94 19.72
CA GLU A 301 16.91 2.12 19.53
C GLU A 301 18.04 2.15 20.57
N LEU A 302 19.26 2.32 20.08
CA LEU A 302 20.42 2.65 20.88
C LEU A 302 20.89 4.04 20.51
N PHE A 303 20.85 4.98 21.43
CA PHE A 303 21.20 6.36 21.15
C PHE A 303 21.97 7.02 22.30
N GLY A 304 22.74 8.05 21.95
CA GLY A 304 23.31 9.01 22.86
C GLY A 304 22.64 10.38 22.66
N SER A 305 22.40 11.08 23.75
CA SER A 305 21.92 12.45 23.69
C SER A 305 22.79 13.36 24.55
N TRP A 306 22.98 14.59 24.04
CA TRP A 306 23.59 15.65 24.78
C TRP A 306 22.68 16.87 24.74
N SER A 307 22.37 17.44 25.89
CA SER A 307 21.56 18.63 25.99
C SER A 307 22.22 19.68 26.89
N ARG A 308 22.08 20.90 26.50
CA ARG A 308 22.47 22.04 27.32
C ARG A 308 21.29 22.99 27.48
N PHE A 309 20.93 23.17 28.71
CA PHE A 309 19.85 24.02 29.13
C PHE A 309 20.39 25.24 29.87
N ARG A 310 19.83 26.41 29.60
CA ARG A 310 20.10 27.63 30.35
C ARG A 310 18.79 28.40 30.52
N ALA A 311 18.40 28.69 31.76
CA ALA A 311 17.31 29.56 32.08
C ALA A 311 17.85 30.76 32.87
N SER A 312 17.28 31.93 32.62
CA SER A 312 17.55 33.16 33.36
C SER A 312 16.23 33.86 33.57
N ILE A 313 15.90 34.10 34.82
CA ILE A 313 14.74 34.89 35.25
C ILE A 313 15.25 36.23 35.74
N LYS A 314 14.68 37.31 35.26
CA LYS A 314 14.97 38.64 35.73
C LYS A 314 13.65 39.31 36.08
N ASP A 315 13.45 39.52 37.36
CA ASP A 315 12.29 40.25 37.89
C ASP A 315 12.69 41.67 38.17
N GLU A 316 11.90 42.62 37.73
CA GLU A 316 12.10 44.04 37.95
C GLU A 316 10.79 44.64 38.48
N VAL A 317 10.87 45.25 39.65
CA VAL A 317 9.74 46.02 40.19
C VAL A 317 9.66 47.34 39.50
N VAL A 318 8.61 47.59 38.75
CA VAL A 318 8.39 48.82 37.98
C VAL A 318 7.21 49.58 38.62
N GLY A 319 7.52 50.66 39.29
CA GLY A 319 6.56 51.57 39.88
C GLY A 319 6.80 51.84 41.39
N GLU A 320 6.63 53.05 41.78
CA GLU A 320 6.69 53.45 43.18
C GLU A 320 5.45 52.92 43.93
N PRO A 321 5.59 52.44 45.21
CA PRO A 321 4.45 52.19 46.04
C PRO A 321 3.70 53.49 46.29
N GLN A 322 2.39 53.52 45.98
CA GLN A 322 1.52 54.65 46.34
C GLN A 322 1.20 54.66 47.85
#